data_2917597c3d9f703ea001c3ce6ad37ce5
#
_entry.id   2917597c3d9f703ea001c3ce6ad37ce5
#
_cell.length_a   1.000
_cell.length_b   1.000
_cell.length_c   1.000
_cell.angle_alpha   90.00
_cell.angle_beta   90.00
_cell.angle_gamma   90.00
#
_symmetry.space_group_name_H-M   'P 1'
#
loop_
_entity.id
_entity.type
_entity.pdbx_description
1 polymer ?
#
loop_
_entity_poly.entity_id
_entity_poly.type
_entity_poly.pdbx_seq_one_letter_code
_entity_poly.pdbx_strand_id
1 'polypeptide(L)'
;MTGEKTETSFKCGYVAVIGRPNVGKSTLINAIVGEKVSITSKKPQTTRDRVLGVVTYPDAQLIFMDTPGFQSKYTSQLLTRMNRTVRNTLAEVDAVLFLIDAQGWRQDDLTVLKLLNPKQTNVILVLNKIDQMKNRDALLPLMAESMQKFPFAAIVPVSAEKNKRCNEVVDEVKKLLPESVPYYDPDMYTDRSPRFLAAETIREKAFRLLGDE
;
A
#
# COMPACT_ATOMS: atom_id res chain seq x y z
N MET A 1 -26.36 -2.87 37.44
CA MET A 1 -25.04 -2.80 36.78
C MET A 1 -25.29 -2.80 35.28
N THR A 2 -25.48 -1.62 34.75
CA THR A 2 -25.68 -1.39 33.31
C THR A 2 -24.30 -1.42 32.68
N GLY A 3 -24.02 -2.51 31.92
CA GLY A 3 -22.82 -2.58 31.10
C GLY A 3 -22.91 -1.53 29.99
N GLU A 4 -22.10 -0.50 30.05
CA GLU A 4 -21.81 0.37 28.93
C GLU A 4 -21.23 -0.48 27.79
N LYS A 5 -22.07 -0.80 26.80
CA LYS A 5 -21.56 -1.17 25.48
C LYS A 5 -20.85 0.08 24.96
N THR A 6 -19.53 0.09 25.01
CA THR A 6 -18.73 1.00 24.19
C THR A 6 -19.14 0.74 22.73
N GLU A 7 -20.01 1.58 22.20
CA GLU A 7 -20.25 1.65 20.75
C GLU A 7 -18.89 1.99 20.11
N THR A 8 -18.19 0.97 19.62
CA THR A 8 -17.00 1.21 18.81
C THR A 8 -17.47 1.90 17.53
N SER A 9 -17.19 3.19 17.43
CA SER A 9 -17.55 3.97 16.25
C SER A 9 -16.91 3.35 15.01
N PHE A 10 -17.72 3.15 13.96
CA PHE A 10 -17.23 2.60 12.70
C PHE A 10 -16.25 3.57 12.02
N LYS A 11 -15.16 3.07 11.51
CA LYS A 11 -14.14 3.86 10.83
C LYS A 11 -14.12 3.56 9.34
N CYS A 12 -14.01 4.60 8.52
CA CYS A 12 -13.92 4.44 7.07
C CYS A 12 -13.01 5.51 6.48
N GLY A 13 -12.16 5.13 5.53
CA GLY A 13 -11.32 6.11 4.86
C GLY A 13 -10.43 5.52 3.79
N TYR A 14 -9.77 6.42 3.07
CA TYR A 14 -8.88 6.12 1.96
C TYR A 14 -7.44 6.01 2.41
N VAL A 15 -6.74 5.00 1.90
CA VAL A 15 -5.35 4.66 2.22
C VAL A 15 -4.52 4.60 0.95
N ALA A 16 -3.62 5.55 0.75
CA ALA A 16 -2.69 5.48 -0.37
C ALA A 16 -1.58 4.46 -0.09
N VAL A 17 -1.24 3.65 -1.08
CA VAL A 17 -0.12 2.71 -0.99
C VAL A 17 0.97 3.16 -1.95
N ILE A 18 2.07 3.69 -1.43
CA ILE A 18 3.16 4.29 -2.20
C ILE A 18 4.49 3.59 -1.95
N GLY A 19 5.44 3.82 -2.83
CA GLY A 19 6.79 3.26 -2.76
C GLY A 19 7.37 3.11 -4.16
N ARG A 20 8.68 2.83 -4.24
CA ARG A 20 9.33 2.56 -5.53
C ARG A 20 8.74 1.32 -6.22
N PRO A 21 9.02 1.08 -7.50
CA PRO A 21 8.60 -0.15 -8.17
C PRO A 21 9.12 -1.41 -7.46
N ASN A 22 8.35 -2.48 -7.53
CA ASN A 22 8.70 -3.82 -7.05
C ASN A 22 8.94 -3.97 -5.53
N VAL A 23 8.52 -3.00 -4.70
CA VAL A 23 8.54 -3.14 -3.23
C VAL A 23 7.39 -4.02 -2.70
N GLY A 24 6.37 -4.34 -3.54
CA GLY A 24 5.28 -5.23 -3.21
C GLY A 24 3.97 -4.54 -2.83
N LYS A 25 3.70 -3.32 -3.34
CA LYS A 25 2.45 -2.57 -3.09
C LYS A 25 1.20 -3.37 -3.44
N SER A 26 1.07 -3.76 -4.70
CA SER A 26 -0.07 -4.57 -5.20
C SER A 26 -0.17 -5.93 -4.50
N THR A 27 0.97 -6.54 -4.14
CA THR A 27 1.00 -7.80 -3.39
C THR A 27 0.41 -7.63 -1.99
N LEU A 28 0.76 -6.52 -1.30
CA LEU A 28 0.22 -6.21 0.02
C LEU A 28 -1.28 -5.96 -0.02
N ILE A 29 -1.75 -5.17 -1.00
CA ILE A 29 -3.18 -4.90 -1.16
C ILE A 29 -3.95 -6.19 -1.40
N ASN A 30 -3.50 -7.04 -2.34
CA ASN A 30 -4.13 -8.34 -2.61
C ASN A 30 -4.13 -9.24 -1.37
N ALA A 31 -3.05 -9.24 -0.58
CA ALA A 31 -2.97 -10.03 0.65
C ALA A 31 -3.95 -9.55 1.73
N ILE A 32 -4.16 -8.24 1.86
CA ILE A 32 -5.09 -7.66 2.84
C ILE A 32 -6.54 -7.83 2.37
N VAL A 33 -6.83 -7.56 1.11
CA VAL A 33 -8.19 -7.67 0.54
C VAL A 33 -8.63 -9.15 0.47
N GLY A 34 -7.69 -10.07 0.32
CA GLY A 34 -7.98 -11.50 0.14
C GLY A 34 -8.32 -11.89 -1.30
N GLU A 35 -8.48 -10.89 -2.18
CA GLU A 35 -8.81 -11.05 -3.59
C GLU A 35 -7.78 -10.39 -4.49
N LYS A 36 -7.72 -10.82 -5.75
CA LYS A 36 -6.78 -10.26 -6.73
C LYS A 36 -7.35 -9.02 -7.39
N VAL A 37 -7.16 -7.86 -6.77
CA VAL A 37 -7.60 -6.55 -7.29
C VAL A 37 -6.56 -5.87 -8.18
N SER A 38 -5.27 -6.15 -7.95
CA SER A 38 -4.17 -5.59 -8.72
C SER A 38 -3.22 -6.67 -9.21
N ILE A 39 -2.68 -6.51 -10.43
CA ILE A 39 -1.71 -7.45 -10.97
C ILE A 39 -0.33 -7.27 -10.33
N THR A 40 0.42 -8.36 -10.27
CA THR A 40 1.75 -8.39 -9.69
C THR A 40 2.78 -8.85 -10.72
N SER A 41 3.90 -8.14 -10.86
CA SER A 41 4.98 -8.52 -11.75
C SER A 41 6.33 -8.05 -11.21
N LYS A 42 7.42 -8.72 -11.60
CA LYS A 42 8.79 -8.24 -11.35
C LYS A 42 9.18 -7.06 -12.24
N LYS A 43 8.41 -6.81 -13.31
CA LYS A 43 8.67 -5.67 -14.22
C LYS A 43 8.24 -4.36 -13.55
N PRO A 44 8.99 -3.27 -13.70
CA PRO A 44 8.54 -1.94 -13.31
C PRO A 44 7.31 -1.53 -14.15
N GLN A 45 6.52 -0.55 -13.64
CA GLN A 45 5.32 -0.03 -14.31
C GLN A 45 4.19 -1.07 -14.47
N THR A 46 4.10 -2.04 -13.54
CA THR A 46 3.02 -3.03 -13.52
C THR A 46 1.67 -2.36 -13.33
N THR A 47 1.53 -1.52 -12.30
CA THR A 47 0.35 -0.68 -12.06
C THR A 47 0.52 0.63 -12.84
N ARG A 48 -0.43 0.97 -13.71
CA ARG A 48 -0.41 2.19 -14.55
C ARG A 48 -1.44 3.21 -14.10
N ASP A 49 -2.60 2.73 -13.68
CA ASP A 49 -3.72 3.53 -13.19
C ASP A 49 -3.99 3.20 -11.71
N ARG A 50 -4.65 4.13 -11.03
CA ARG A 50 -5.11 3.90 -9.65
C ARG A 50 -6.18 2.79 -9.64
N VAL A 51 -6.01 1.79 -8.80
CA VAL A 51 -6.98 0.72 -8.57
C VAL A 51 -7.38 0.75 -7.10
N LEU A 52 -8.68 0.63 -6.83
CA LEU A 52 -9.18 0.53 -5.46
C LEU A 52 -9.25 -0.94 -5.04
N GLY A 53 -8.77 -1.21 -3.82
CA GLY A 53 -9.02 -2.44 -3.08
C GLY A 53 -9.79 -2.11 -1.82
N VAL A 54 -11.01 -2.64 -1.70
CA VAL A 54 -11.89 -2.41 -0.56
C VAL A 54 -11.90 -3.64 0.34
N VAL A 55 -11.81 -3.43 1.65
CA VAL A 55 -12.00 -4.49 2.63
C VAL A 55 -12.84 -3.96 3.79
N THR A 56 -13.90 -4.71 4.11
CA THR A 56 -14.84 -4.35 5.17
C THR A 56 -14.68 -5.30 6.35
N TYR A 57 -14.47 -4.73 7.52
CA TYR A 57 -14.44 -5.38 8.82
C TYR A 57 -15.68 -4.99 9.62
N PRO A 58 -16.02 -5.67 10.72
CA PRO A 58 -17.16 -5.31 11.56
C PRO A 58 -17.11 -3.88 12.13
N ASP A 59 -15.89 -3.34 12.28
CA ASP A 59 -15.60 -2.05 12.92
C ASP A 59 -14.99 -1.02 11.96
N ALA A 60 -14.66 -1.40 10.73
CA ALA A 60 -14.03 -0.48 9.78
C ALA A 60 -14.17 -0.91 8.32
N GLN A 61 -14.07 0.07 7.41
CA GLN A 61 -13.89 -0.17 5.98
C GLN A 61 -12.63 0.58 5.51
N LEU A 62 -11.68 -0.15 4.95
CA LEU A 62 -10.43 0.38 4.43
C LEU A 62 -10.45 0.37 2.90
N ILE A 63 -10.17 1.52 2.29
CA ILE A 63 -10.17 1.68 0.84
C ILE A 63 -8.74 1.94 0.39
N PHE A 64 -8.03 0.90 0.01
CA PHE A 64 -6.65 0.99 -0.47
C PHE A 64 -6.61 1.51 -1.91
N MET A 65 -5.77 2.50 -2.15
CA MET A 65 -5.49 3.02 -3.47
C MET A 65 -4.13 2.50 -3.93
N ASP A 66 -4.13 1.48 -4.81
CA ASP A 66 -2.88 1.03 -5.45
C ASP A 66 -2.40 2.09 -6.42
N THR A 67 -1.20 2.57 -6.21
CA THR A 67 -0.59 3.60 -7.04
C THR A 67 0.56 3.04 -7.86
N PRO A 68 0.82 3.60 -9.06
CA PRO A 68 2.04 3.33 -9.78
C PRO A 68 3.28 3.54 -8.90
N GLY A 69 4.29 2.69 -9.07
CA GLY A 69 5.57 2.89 -8.39
C GLY A 69 6.23 4.20 -8.83
N PHE A 70 6.55 5.07 -7.86
CA PHE A 70 7.20 6.35 -8.16
C PHE A 70 8.62 6.15 -8.68
N GLN A 71 8.97 6.85 -9.77
CA GLN A 71 10.29 6.80 -10.39
C GLN A 71 10.79 8.22 -10.71
N SER A 72 12.03 8.53 -10.32
CA SER A 72 12.64 9.85 -10.54
C SER A 72 13.54 9.93 -11.78
N LYS A 73 14.03 8.79 -12.27
CA LYS A 73 15.16 8.75 -13.23
C LYS A 73 14.78 8.86 -14.71
N TYR A 74 13.50 8.85 -15.07
CA TYR A 74 13.07 8.83 -16.47
C TYR A 74 12.08 9.96 -16.77
N THR A 75 12.25 10.59 -17.95
CA THR A 75 11.46 11.73 -18.42
C THR A 75 10.38 11.36 -19.43
N SER A 76 9.96 10.09 -19.50
CA SER A 76 8.89 9.70 -20.42
C SER A 76 7.54 10.30 -19.99
N GLN A 77 6.68 10.61 -20.97
CA GLN A 77 5.33 11.14 -20.71
C GLN A 77 4.51 10.21 -19.79
N LEU A 78 4.67 8.89 -19.96
CA LEU A 78 4.01 7.89 -19.12
C LEU A 78 4.42 8.04 -17.66
N LEU A 79 5.70 8.16 -17.37
CA LEU A 79 6.22 8.31 -16.00
C LEU A 79 5.82 9.62 -15.35
N THR A 80 5.79 10.70 -16.13
CA THR A 80 5.28 11.99 -15.65
C THR A 80 3.82 11.86 -15.22
N ARG A 81 2.99 11.19 -16.02
CA ARG A 81 1.58 10.90 -15.68
C ARG A 81 1.47 10.04 -14.41
N MET A 82 2.24 8.95 -14.32
CA MET A 82 2.24 8.07 -13.15
C MET A 82 2.65 8.81 -11.87
N ASN A 83 3.69 9.61 -11.92
CA ASN A 83 4.15 10.41 -10.78
C ASN A 83 3.11 11.48 -10.36
N ARG A 84 2.39 12.06 -11.32
CA ARG A 84 1.28 12.97 -11.03
C ARG A 84 0.12 12.26 -10.33
N THR A 85 -0.20 11.03 -10.76
CA THR A 85 -1.22 10.20 -10.10
C THR A 85 -0.88 9.99 -8.62
N VAL A 86 0.38 9.63 -8.30
CA VAL A 86 0.82 9.46 -6.90
C VAL A 86 0.61 10.73 -6.08
N ARG A 87 1.03 11.89 -6.59
CA ARG A 87 0.88 13.17 -5.88
C ARG A 87 -0.59 13.55 -5.65
N ASN A 88 -1.44 13.35 -6.65
CA ASN A 88 -2.87 13.65 -6.53
C ASN A 88 -3.50 12.74 -5.47
N THR A 89 -3.17 11.44 -5.51
CA THR A 89 -3.67 10.47 -4.51
C THR A 89 -3.30 10.88 -3.09
N LEU A 90 -2.06 11.35 -2.86
CA LEU A 90 -1.61 11.77 -1.52
C LEU A 90 -2.39 12.96 -0.95
N ALA A 91 -3.02 13.78 -1.79
CA ALA A 91 -3.84 14.92 -1.35
C ALA A 91 -5.27 14.52 -0.95
N GLU A 92 -5.69 13.30 -1.28
CA GLU A 92 -7.09 12.85 -1.16
C GLU A 92 -7.27 11.72 -0.12
N VAL A 93 -6.23 11.37 0.65
CA VAL A 93 -6.27 10.21 1.54
C VAL A 93 -6.14 10.55 3.02
N ASP A 94 -6.72 9.70 3.85
CA ASP A 94 -6.69 9.79 5.31
C ASP A 94 -5.40 9.22 5.90
N ALA A 95 -4.82 8.21 5.26
CA ALA A 95 -3.57 7.58 5.67
C ALA A 95 -2.72 7.14 4.47
N VAL A 96 -1.43 6.94 4.72
CA VAL A 96 -0.48 6.46 3.71
C VAL A 96 0.28 5.26 4.23
N LEU A 97 0.33 4.20 3.43
CA LEU A 97 1.27 3.10 3.57
C LEU A 97 2.47 3.37 2.68
N PHE A 98 3.60 3.69 3.28
CA PHE A 98 4.85 3.83 2.56
C PHE A 98 5.65 2.54 2.64
N LEU A 99 5.81 1.85 1.50
CA LEU A 99 6.47 0.56 1.43
C LEU A 99 7.92 0.71 1.00
N ILE A 100 8.81 0.07 1.76
CA ILE A 100 10.19 -0.19 1.36
C ILE A 100 10.52 -1.68 1.53
N ASP A 101 11.62 -2.11 0.94
CA ASP A 101 12.14 -3.45 1.10
C ASP A 101 12.88 -3.58 2.44
N ALA A 102 12.62 -4.63 3.21
CA ALA A 102 13.27 -4.88 4.49
C ALA A 102 14.81 -5.10 4.41
N GLN A 103 15.36 -5.16 3.20
CA GLN A 103 16.81 -5.15 2.98
C GLN A 103 17.47 -3.77 3.19
N GLY A 104 16.67 -2.72 3.39
CA GLY A 104 17.15 -1.37 3.70
C GLY A 104 16.73 -0.28 2.72
N TRP A 105 17.01 0.95 3.09
CA TRP A 105 16.71 2.14 2.31
C TRP A 105 17.52 2.22 1.03
N ARG A 106 16.86 2.63 -0.05
CA ARG A 106 17.51 2.94 -1.33
C ARG A 106 17.27 4.40 -1.69
N GLN A 107 18.09 4.95 -2.59
CA GLN A 107 17.97 6.35 -3.03
C GLN A 107 16.57 6.65 -3.60
N ASP A 108 15.96 5.70 -4.31
CA ASP A 108 14.62 5.87 -4.84
C ASP A 108 13.56 5.93 -3.72
N ASP A 109 13.74 5.21 -2.61
CA ASP A 109 12.86 5.28 -1.44
C ASP A 109 12.93 6.68 -0.79
N LEU A 110 14.13 7.25 -0.67
CA LEU A 110 14.33 8.61 -0.16
C LEU A 110 13.68 9.67 -1.08
N THR A 111 13.64 9.41 -2.39
CA THR A 111 12.95 10.29 -3.33
C THR A 111 11.44 10.24 -3.16
N VAL A 112 10.87 9.05 -2.93
CA VAL A 112 9.44 8.89 -2.60
C VAL A 112 9.11 9.56 -1.27
N LEU A 113 9.97 9.40 -0.26
CA LEU A 113 9.78 9.99 1.06
C LEU A 113 9.61 11.52 1.01
N LYS A 114 10.33 12.20 0.10
CA LYS A 114 10.21 13.67 -0.10
C LYS A 114 8.85 14.14 -0.64
N LEU A 115 8.00 13.22 -1.10
CA LEU A 115 6.64 13.56 -1.52
C LEU A 115 5.68 13.69 -0.33
N LEU A 116 6.06 13.14 0.82
CA LEU A 116 5.24 13.12 2.02
C LEU A 116 5.40 14.42 2.82
N ASN A 117 4.29 14.89 3.33
CA ASN A 117 4.26 16.03 4.24
C ASN A 117 3.85 15.55 5.65
N PRO A 118 4.77 15.57 6.62
CA PRO A 118 4.50 15.09 7.98
C PRO A 118 3.35 15.81 8.69
N LYS A 119 3.03 17.01 8.24
CA LYS A 119 1.97 17.85 8.87
C LYS A 119 0.57 17.54 8.34
N GLN A 120 0.45 16.88 7.19
CA GLN A 120 -0.84 16.70 6.49
C GLN A 120 -1.25 15.23 6.36
N THR A 121 -0.34 14.29 6.64
CA THR A 121 -0.60 12.88 6.30
C THR A 121 -0.10 11.95 7.40
N ASN A 122 -1.00 11.05 7.86
CA ASN A 122 -0.64 9.95 8.74
C ASN A 122 0.06 8.86 7.92
N VAL A 123 1.31 8.58 8.21
CA VAL A 123 2.15 7.67 7.41
C VAL A 123 2.59 6.47 8.25
N ILE A 124 2.29 5.27 7.76
CA ILE A 124 2.80 4.01 8.28
C ILE A 124 3.92 3.52 7.34
N LEU A 125 5.09 3.26 7.88
CA LEU A 125 6.17 2.60 7.15
C LEU A 125 5.97 1.09 7.17
N VAL A 126 5.90 0.47 6.00
CA VAL A 126 5.83 -0.98 5.86
C VAL A 126 7.16 -1.52 5.34
N LEU A 127 7.87 -2.27 6.17
CA LEU A 127 9.10 -2.98 5.81
C LEU A 127 8.72 -4.33 5.21
N ASN A 128 8.58 -4.39 3.88
CA ASN A 128 8.11 -5.59 3.20
C ASN A 128 9.25 -6.54 2.83
N LYS A 129 8.89 -7.81 2.59
CA LYS A 129 9.78 -8.92 2.20
C LYS A 129 10.72 -9.37 3.32
N ILE A 130 10.26 -9.37 4.57
CA ILE A 130 11.04 -9.90 5.69
C ILE A 130 11.39 -11.38 5.54
N ASP A 131 10.67 -12.10 4.68
CA ASP A 131 10.94 -13.50 4.30
C ASP A 131 12.23 -13.66 3.49
N GLN A 132 12.69 -12.59 2.84
CA GLN A 132 13.93 -12.57 2.04
C GLN A 132 15.15 -12.06 2.84
N MET A 133 14.97 -11.66 4.10
CA MET A 133 16.08 -11.25 4.96
C MET A 133 16.93 -12.44 5.36
N LYS A 134 18.23 -12.36 5.10
CA LYS A 134 19.22 -13.37 5.55
C LYS A 134 19.49 -13.27 7.05
N ASN A 135 19.56 -12.06 7.58
CA ASN A 135 19.75 -11.77 9.00
C ASN A 135 18.56 -10.96 9.53
N ARG A 136 17.80 -11.54 10.47
CA ARG A 136 16.64 -10.88 11.10
C ARG A 136 17.06 -9.83 12.14
N ASP A 137 18.26 -9.91 12.70
CA ASP A 137 18.74 -8.96 13.69
C ASP A 137 18.96 -7.55 13.07
N ALA A 138 19.12 -7.49 11.73
CA ALA A 138 19.19 -6.23 10.99
C ALA A 138 17.86 -5.46 10.96
N LEU A 139 16.75 -6.07 11.37
CA LEU A 139 15.43 -5.43 11.33
C LEU A 139 15.30 -4.30 12.36
N LEU A 140 15.74 -4.51 13.59
CA LEU A 140 15.68 -3.50 14.65
C LEU A 140 16.53 -2.26 14.33
N PRO A 141 17.80 -2.39 13.89
CA PRO A 141 18.59 -1.25 13.39
C PRO A 141 17.91 -0.51 12.23
N LEU A 142 17.31 -1.22 11.28
CA LEU A 142 16.58 -0.59 10.16
C LEU A 142 15.37 0.21 10.63
N MET A 143 14.60 -0.31 11.59
CA MET A 143 13.49 0.41 12.20
C MET A 143 13.96 1.67 12.92
N ALA A 144 15.03 1.59 13.71
CA ALA A 144 15.60 2.73 14.42
C ALA A 144 16.11 3.81 13.44
N GLU A 145 16.79 3.41 12.36
CA GLU A 145 17.21 4.31 11.27
C GLU A 145 16.00 5.00 10.63
N SER A 146 14.93 4.24 10.41
CA SER A 146 13.71 4.75 9.76
C SER A 146 13.02 5.82 10.59
N MET A 147 12.97 5.67 11.91
CA MET A 147 12.40 6.67 12.85
C MET A 147 13.13 8.01 12.78
N GLN A 148 14.44 8.01 12.43
CA GLN A 148 15.22 9.24 12.29
C GLN A 148 14.94 9.98 10.97
N LYS A 149 14.41 9.28 9.95
CA LYS A 149 14.19 9.85 8.62
C LYS A 149 12.85 10.58 8.50
N PHE A 150 11.82 10.11 9.22
CA PHE A 150 10.48 10.65 9.11
C PHE A 150 9.65 10.24 10.34
N PRO A 151 8.74 11.11 10.84
CA PRO A 151 7.86 10.80 11.98
C PRO A 151 6.72 9.86 11.57
N PHE A 152 7.04 8.59 11.32
CA PHE A 152 6.06 7.57 11.00
C PHE A 152 5.13 7.32 12.19
N ALA A 153 3.81 7.20 11.93
CA ALA A 153 2.83 6.81 12.94
C ALA A 153 3.08 5.40 13.47
N ALA A 154 3.54 4.50 12.60
CA ALA A 154 3.97 3.15 12.96
C ALA A 154 4.99 2.61 11.94
N ILE A 155 5.75 1.59 12.33
CA ILE A 155 6.66 0.83 11.45
C ILE A 155 6.30 -0.63 11.57
N VAL A 156 5.81 -1.24 10.49
CA VAL A 156 5.29 -2.62 10.48
C VAL A 156 6.11 -3.48 9.51
N PRO A 157 6.89 -4.44 10.04
CA PRO A 157 7.59 -5.42 9.20
C PRO A 157 6.63 -6.51 8.73
N VAL A 158 6.58 -6.81 7.42
CA VAL A 158 5.67 -7.79 6.82
C VAL A 158 6.33 -8.65 5.74
N SER A 159 5.71 -9.78 5.44
CA SER A 159 5.90 -10.47 4.16
C SER A 159 4.53 -10.54 3.47
N ALA A 160 4.31 -9.63 2.52
CA ALA A 160 3.08 -9.59 1.74
C ALA A 160 2.89 -10.86 0.90
N GLU A 161 3.98 -11.42 0.36
CA GLU A 161 3.95 -12.65 -0.43
C GLU A 161 3.54 -13.89 0.38
N LYS A 162 3.93 -13.95 1.66
CA LYS A 162 3.58 -15.05 2.58
C LYS A 162 2.37 -14.72 3.46
N ASN A 163 1.72 -13.59 3.24
CA ASN A 163 0.64 -13.05 4.07
C ASN A 163 0.98 -13.04 5.59
N LYS A 164 2.24 -12.72 5.93
CA LYS A 164 2.69 -12.65 7.32
C LYS A 164 2.63 -11.22 7.83
N ARG A 165 1.97 -11.03 8.96
CA ARG A 165 1.81 -9.76 9.66
C ARG A 165 1.05 -8.68 8.88
N CYS A 166 0.33 -9.05 7.81
CA CYS A 166 -0.49 -8.09 7.06
C CYS A 166 -1.65 -7.54 7.90
N ASN A 167 -2.19 -8.33 8.84
CA ASN A 167 -3.22 -7.88 9.77
C ASN A 167 -2.74 -6.76 10.71
N GLU A 168 -1.45 -6.75 11.10
CA GLU A 168 -0.88 -5.67 11.91
C GLU A 168 -0.90 -4.34 11.15
N VAL A 169 -0.71 -4.37 9.82
CA VAL A 169 -0.86 -3.16 8.98
C VAL A 169 -2.30 -2.65 9.03
N VAL A 170 -3.28 -3.56 8.94
CA VAL A 170 -4.70 -3.23 9.04
C VAL A 170 -5.02 -2.57 10.38
N ASP A 171 -4.53 -3.15 11.48
CA ASP A 171 -4.77 -2.64 12.84
C ASP A 171 -4.18 -1.23 13.01
N GLU A 172 -2.98 -0.98 12.48
CA GLU A 172 -2.38 0.36 12.53
C GLU A 172 -3.14 1.36 11.64
N VAL A 173 -3.61 0.94 10.46
CA VAL A 173 -4.43 1.80 9.59
C VAL A 173 -5.74 2.17 10.28
N LYS A 174 -6.45 1.23 10.90
CA LYS A 174 -7.70 1.50 11.62
C LYS A 174 -7.56 2.58 12.69
N LYS A 175 -6.39 2.70 13.33
CA LYS A 175 -6.14 3.76 14.34
C LYS A 175 -6.14 5.15 13.72
N LEU A 176 -5.75 5.27 12.46
CA LEU A 176 -5.57 6.54 11.75
C LEU A 176 -6.81 7.00 10.99
N LEU A 177 -7.73 6.07 10.67
CA LEU A 177 -8.94 6.41 9.92
C LEU A 177 -9.93 7.21 10.75
N PRO A 178 -10.66 8.16 10.11
CA PRO A 178 -11.73 8.90 10.75
C PRO A 178 -12.94 8.01 11.05
N GLU A 179 -13.74 8.45 12.01
CA GLU A 179 -15.07 7.92 12.22
C GLU A 179 -15.98 8.31 11.06
N SER A 180 -16.63 7.33 10.45
CA SER A 180 -17.47 7.52 9.28
C SER A 180 -18.41 6.33 9.08
N VAL A 181 -19.32 6.44 8.12
CA VAL A 181 -20.11 5.32 7.61
C VAL A 181 -19.36 4.59 6.49
N PRO A 182 -19.70 3.32 6.20
CA PRO A 182 -19.14 2.64 5.03
C PRO A 182 -19.40 3.43 3.74
N TYR A 183 -18.39 3.56 2.87
CA TYR A 183 -18.52 4.24 1.57
C TYR A 183 -18.94 3.30 0.46
N TYR A 184 -18.66 2.00 0.62
CA TYR A 184 -18.94 0.96 -0.36
C TYR A 184 -19.74 -0.17 0.27
N ASP A 185 -20.42 -0.94 -0.58
CA ASP A 185 -21.10 -2.17 -0.18
C ASP A 185 -20.10 -3.11 0.53
N PRO A 186 -20.50 -3.76 1.63
CA PRO A 186 -19.61 -4.67 2.38
C PRO A 186 -19.01 -5.80 1.54
N ASP A 187 -19.71 -6.26 0.50
CA ASP A 187 -19.27 -7.34 -0.39
C ASP A 187 -18.36 -6.82 -1.54
N MET A 188 -18.23 -5.52 -1.68
CA MET A 188 -17.40 -4.91 -2.72
C MET A 188 -15.91 -4.99 -2.33
N TYR A 189 -15.08 -5.56 -3.20
CA TYR A 189 -13.63 -5.64 -3.02
C TYR A 189 -12.82 -4.75 -3.99
N THR A 190 -13.46 -4.20 -5.05
CA THR A 190 -12.83 -3.27 -6.01
C THR A 190 -13.88 -2.47 -6.79
N ASP A 191 -13.49 -1.28 -7.28
CA ASP A 191 -14.30 -0.45 -8.18
C ASP A 191 -14.20 -0.88 -9.66
N ARG A 192 -13.42 -1.92 -9.96
CA ARG A 192 -13.12 -2.33 -11.33
C ARG A 192 -14.09 -3.38 -11.85
N SER A 193 -14.46 -3.24 -13.12
CA SER A 193 -15.32 -4.23 -13.78
C SER A 193 -14.61 -5.58 -13.93
N PRO A 194 -15.36 -6.71 -13.97
CA PRO A 194 -14.78 -8.02 -14.24
C PRO A 194 -13.98 -8.07 -15.55
N ARG A 195 -14.41 -7.31 -16.57
CA ARG A 195 -13.69 -7.19 -17.85
C ARG A 195 -12.31 -6.56 -17.68
N PHE A 196 -12.20 -5.52 -16.84
CA PHE A 196 -10.91 -4.90 -16.52
C PHE A 196 -10.00 -5.88 -15.80
N LEU A 197 -10.50 -6.58 -14.78
CA LEU A 197 -9.71 -7.56 -14.01
C LEU A 197 -9.23 -8.72 -14.89
N ALA A 198 -10.06 -9.18 -15.82
CA ALA A 198 -9.68 -10.20 -16.81
C ALA A 198 -8.56 -9.68 -17.73
N ALA A 199 -8.68 -8.47 -18.26
CA ALA A 199 -7.65 -7.85 -19.11
C ALA A 199 -6.31 -7.69 -18.35
N GLU A 200 -6.35 -7.23 -17.10
CA GLU A 200 -5.17 -7.11 -16.24
C GLU A 200 -4.54 -8.48 -15.95
N THR A 201 -5.35 -9.51 -15.72
CA THR A 201 -4.86 -10.87 -15.52
C THR A 201 -4.13 -11.41 -16.77
N ILE A 202 -4.68 -11.15 -17.95
CA ILE A 202 -4.03 -11.51 -19.23
C ILE A 202 -2.70 -10.74 -19.36
N ARG A 203 -2.70 -9.44 -19.06
CA ARG A 203 -1.48 -8.61 -19.09
C ARG A 203 -0.41 -9.12 -18.12
N GLU A 204 -0.78 -9.56 -16.93
CA GLU A 204 0.16 -10.16 -15.98
C GLU A 204 0.78 -11.45 -16.54
N LYS A 205 -0.04 -12.32 -17.11
CA LYS A 205 0.45 -13.56 -17.74
C LYS A 205 1.39 -13.27 -18.91
N ALA A 206 1.05 -12.30 -19.77
CA ALA A 206 1.91 -11.84 -20.83
C ALA A 206 3.27 -11.35 -20.29
N PHE A 207 3.28 -10.52 -19.25
CA PHE A 207 4.53 -10.06 -18.62
C PHE A 207 5.38 -11.16 -18.03
N ARG A 208 4.76 -12.25 -17.57
CA ARG A 208 5.50 -13.41 -17.02
C ARG A 208 6.07 -14.32 -18.11
N LEU A 209 5.39 -14.43 -19.25
CA LEU A 209 5.72 -15.38 -20.30
C LEU A 209 6.61 -14.80 -21.40
N LEU A 210 6.41 -13.51 -21.76
CA LEU A 210 7.07 -12.90 -22.91
C LEU A 210 8.44 -12.26 -22.60
N GLY A 211 8.94 -12.38 -21.36
CA GLY A 211 10.26 -11.85 -21.02
C GLY A 211 10.36 -10.33 -21.19
N ASP A 212 11.50 -9.82 -21.65
CA ASP A 212 11.81 -8.40 -21.78
C ASP A 212 11.63 -7.84 -23.20
N GLU A 213 10.90 -8.52 -24.08
CA GLU A 213 10.54 -8.02 -25.42
C GLU A 213 9.33 -7.09 -25.41
#